data_f608694385da4c27deae7fd469794207
#
_entry.id   f608694385da4c27deae7fd469794207
#
_cell.length_a   1.000
_cell.length_b   1.000
_cell.length_c   1.000
_cell.angle_alpha   90.00
_cell.angle_beta   90.00
_cell.angle_gamma   90.00
#
_symmetry.space_group_name_H-M   'P 1'
#
loop_
_entity.id
_entity.type
_entity.pdbx_description
1 polymer ?
#
loop_
_entity_poly.entity_id
_entity_poly.type
_entity_poly.pdbx_seq_one_letter_code
_entity_poly.pdbx_strand_id
1 'polypeptide(L)'
;MPRTTMFEHISRPNFVVAAFARTRILSMFVRTLASAATVLKCALVISVLLGLCGNASAETIIHCGRLIDGRDDTMRESMSLVIDDGRVTAVRKGYMEASADATLIDLSNYTVMPGLMDMHTHLYSQFHKKVYSDKFFMNEADYALRSTVYAKRTLMAGFTTVREVGDNGVNSVSLRKAIDKGWIEGPRIFTSGKSLATTGGHADPTNGLSGDFRRDASPVDGVVNGADDARKAVRQRYKDGADLIKLTATGGVLSLASSGQNPQFTEAELRVIVETAKDYNMTVAVHAHGTEGMKRAVLAEVDSIEHGTFMTDEVMELMKERGTYLVPTISAGVWVAEKAKEADYFPEIVRPKAASIGPVARRTFARAYAAGVKIAFGTDSGVSVHGENAREFELMVAGGMPPMKAIQAATLQAARLLKIEDRLGTLEPKKIADVVAVKGNPLDDIRAMHDVVFVMKEGKVFKHDE
;
A
#
# COMPACT_ATOMS: atom_id res chain seq x y z
N MET A 1 7.56 37.79 -55.00
CA MET A 1 7.73 39.22 -55.34
C MET A 1 7.93 39.98 -54.06
N PRO A 2 8.90 40.88 -54.06
CA PRO A 2 9.51 41.42 -52.86
C PRO A 2 9.16 42.91 -52.62
N ARG A 3 9.86 43.48 -51.63
CA ARG A 3 10.11 44.96 -51.39
C ARG A 3 9.40 45.47 -50.13
N THR A 4 9.95 46.35 -49.27
CA THR A 4 11.23 47.10 -49.34
C THR A 4 11.41 47.79 -47.96
N THR A 5 12.63 47.91 -47.56
CA THR A 5 13.30 48.77 -46.57
C THR A 5 12.76 50.23 -46.48
N MET A 6 12.90 50.79 -45.24
CA MET A 6 13.36 52.18 -45.16
C MET A 6 14.08 52.44 -43.81
N PHE A 7 15.30 52.89 -43.91
CA PHE A 7 16.15 53.55 -42.90
C PHE A 7 15.71 55.03 -42.79
N GLU A 8 15.84 55.63 -41.61
CA GLU A 8 16.32 57.01 -41.53
C GLU A 8 17.00 57.33 -40.21
N HIS A 9 18.16 57.97 -40.37
CA HIS A 9 19.03 58.61 -39.38
C HIS A 9 18.36 59.83 -38.75
N ILE A 10 18.86 60.25 -37.56
CA ILE A 10 19.30 61.62 -37.20
C ILE A 10 19.92 61.59 -35.78
N SER A 11 21.15 61.84 -35.73
CA SER A 11 22.10 62.89 -35.26
C SER A 11 22.21 63.11 -33.73
N ARG A 12 23.47 63.03 -33.30
CA ARG A 12 23.99 63.55 -32.00
C ARG A 12 24.06 65.08 -32.05
N PRO A 13 24.03 65.80 -30.88
CA PRO A 13 25.28 66.49 -30.50
C PRO A 13 25.55 66.53 -28.93
N ASN A 14 26.80 66.65 -28.75
CA ASN A 14 27.59 67.44 -27.78
C ASN A 14 27.71 67.14 -26.29
N PHE A 15 28.89 66.68 -25.99
CA PHE A 15 29.56 66.73 -24.71
C PHE A 15 29.92 68.17 -24.28
N VAL A 16 29.97 68.32 -22.97
CA VAL A 16 30.67 69.24 -22.05
C VAL A 16 29.69 69.93 -21.12
N VAL A 17 29.61 69.47 -19.93
CA VAL A 17 29.48 70.09 -18.62
C VAL A 17 29.05 69.03 -17.57
N ALA A 18 29.95 68.39 -16.91
CA ALA A 18 29.63 67.59 -15.74
C ALA A 18 30.86 67.04 -15.02
N ALA A 19 31.77 67.93 -14.59
CA ALA A 19 32.91 67.49 -13.78
C ALA A 19 32.77 67.82 -12.26
N PHE A 20 31.81 68.62 -11.84
CA PHE A 20 31.71 69.04 -10.42
C PHE A 20 30.51 68.42 -9.63
N ALA A 21 29.59 67.73 -10.27
CA ALA A 21 28.47 67.08 -9.59
C ALA A 21 28.79 65.63 -9.13
N ARG A 22 29.84 65.01 -9.65
CA ARG A 22 30.16 63.59 -9.40
C ARG A 22 30.66 63.28 -8.01
N THR A 23 31.32 64.20 -7.34
CA THR A 23 31.97 63.90 -6.02
C THR A 23 30.97 63.91 -4.84
N ARG A 24 29.92 64.71 -4.90
CA ARG A 24 28.90 64.72 -3.83
C ARG A 24 27.87 63.60 -3.99
N ILE A 25 27.54 63.22 -5.21
CA ILE A 25 26.62 62.12 -5.46
C ILE A 25 27.26 60.76 -5.10
N LEU A 26 28.58 60.60 -5.37
CA LEU A 26 29.31 59.38 -5.02
C LEU A 26 29.43 59.19 -3.50
N SER A 27 29.59 60.28 -2.71
CA SER A 27 29.64 60.16 -1.23
C SER A 27 28.26 59.88 -0.61
N MET A 28 27.19 60.35 -1.18
CA MET A 28 25.83 59.98 -0.77
C MET A 28 25.50 58.52 -1.15
N PHE A 29 25.89 58.09 -2.35
CA PHE A 29 25.70 56.72 -2.83
C PHE A 29 26.48 55.71 -1.99
N VAL A 30 27.72 55.99 -1.60
CA VAL A 30 28.54 55.12 -0.76
C VAL A 30 27.96 55.02 0.67
N ARG A 31 27.43 56.13 1.23
CA ARG A 31 26.72 56.06 2.53
C ARG A 31 25.40 55.30 2.48
N THR A 32 24.67 55.43 1.41
CA THR A 32 23.40 54.71 1.20
C THR A 32 23.65 53.21 0.92
N LEU A 33 24.72 52.89 0.17
CA LEU A 33 25.13 51.50 -0.06
C LEU A 33 25.70 50.86 1.21
N ALA A 34 26.43 51.59 2.05
CA ALA A 34 26.89 51.07 3.35
C ALA A 34 25.73 50.81 4.31
N SER A 35 24.71 51.68 4.33
CA SER A 35 23.47 51.42 5.12
C SER A 35 22.63 50.29 4.53
N ALA A 36 22.54 50.21 3.22
CA ALA A 36 21.84 49.11 2.54
C ALA A 36 22.54 47.77 2.76
N ALA A 37 23.87 47.73 2.74
CA ALA A 37 24.61 46.51 3.01
C ALA A 37 24.46 46.06 4.49
N THR A 38 24.36 47.02 5.41
CA THR A 38 24.11 46.73 6.83
C THR A 38 22.68 46.24 7.04
N VAL A 39 21.70 46.86 6.44
CA VAL A 39 20.28 46.41 6.47
C VAL A 39 20.14 45.04 5.81
N LEU A 40 20.85 44.81 4.68
CA LEU A 40 20.83 43.50 4.01
C LEU A 40 21.50 42.41 4.85
N LYS A 41 22.59 42.71 5.55
CA LYS A 41 23.24 41.79 6.51
C LYS A 41 22.35 41.51 7.71
N CYS A 42 21.71 42.52 8.28
CA CYS A 42 20.74 42.34 9.37
C CYS A 42 19.50 41.57 8.90
N ALA A 43 18.97 41.85 7.69
CA ALA A 43 17.85 41.09 7.11
C ALA A 43 18.26 39.64 6.83
N LEU A 44 19.49 39.40 6.35
CA LEU A 44 19.99 38.03 6.12
C LEU A 44 20.19 37.27 7.45
N VAL A 45 20.71 37.93 8.50
CA VAL A 45 20.83 37.32 9.82
C VAL A 45 19.46 37.06 10.46
N ILE A 46 18.51 37.96 10.30
CA ILE A 46 17.14 37.76 10.78
C ILE A 46 16.46 36.67 9.97
N SER A 47 16.66 36.59 8.65
CA SER A 47 16.11 35.50 7.80
C SER A 47 16.77 34.16 8.14
N VAL A 48 18.05 34.12 8.47
CA VAL A 48 18.74 32.91 8.94
C VAL A 48 18.28 32.53 10.35
N LEU A 49 18.04 33.48 11.24
CA LEU A 49 17.48 33.23 12.58
C LEU A 49 15.99 32.84 12.52
N LEU A 50 15.18 33.40 11.60
CA LEU A 50 13.81 33.00 11.35
C LEU A 50 13.72 31.68 10.58
N GLY A 51 14.71 31.36 9.74
CA GLY A 51 14.83 30.06 9.05
C GLY A 51 15.31 28.93 9.96
N LEU A 52 15.92 29.26 11.13
CA LEU A 52 16.28 28.31 12.18
C LEU A 52 15.13 28.07 13.19
N CYS A 53 14.09 28.92 13.19
CA CYS A 53 12.79 28.57 13.76
C CYS A 53 12.03 27.69 12.75
N GLY A 54 12.62 26.57 12.35
CA GLY A 54 11.84 25.48 11.78
C GLY A 54 10.71 25.23 12.76
N ASN A 55 9.47 25.09 12.27
CA ASN A 55 8.35 24.63 13.07
C ASN A 55 8.82 23.36 13.80
N ALA A 56 9.28 23.50 15.03
CA ALA A 56 9.46 22.36 15.92
C ALA A 56 8.05 21.76 16.03
N SER A 57 7.82 20.64 15.35
CA SER A 57 6.61 19.88 15.56
C SER A 57 6.57 19.60 17.06
N ALA A 58 5.47 19.93 17.73
CA ALA A 58 5.34 19.64 19.13
C ALA A 58 5.48 18.13 19.33
N GLU A 59 6.38 17.71 20.22
CA GLU A 59 6.56 16.30 20.56
C GLU A 59 5.23 15.69 20.99
N THR A 60 4.93 14.48 20.51
CA THR A 60 3.75 13.74 20.94
C THR A 60 4.18 12.57 21.83
N ILE A 61 3.63 12.49 23.04
CA ILE A 61 3.84 11.40 23.98
C ILE A 61 2.55 10.58 24.05
N ILE A 62 2.65 9.27 23.80
CA ILE A 62 1.53 8.33 23.92
C ILE A 62 1.76 7.44 25.14
N HIS A 63 0.87 7.48 26.12
CA HIS A 63 0.86 6.53 27.22
C HIS A 63 0.18 5.24 26.78
N CYS A 64 0.90 4.13 26.82
CA CYS A 64 0.42 2.82 26.39
C CYS A 64 0.18 1.95 27.62
N GLY A 65 -1.05 1.46 27.84
CA GLY A 65 -1.31 0.50 28.91
C GLY A 65 -0.59 -0.82 28.66
N ARG A 66 -0.74 -1.33 27.45
CA ARG A 66 0.02 -2.44 26.89
C ARG A 66 0.64 -2.01 25.57
N LEU A 67 1.87 -2.47 25.32
CA LEU A 67 2.60 -2.17 24.08
C LEU A 67 3.12 -3.47 23.46
N ILE A 68 2.68 -3.75 22.24
CA ILE A 68 3.28 -4.73 21.33
C ILE A 68 4.10 -3.95 20.32
N ASP A 69 5.43 -3.86 20.50
CA ASP A 69 6.26 -3.05 19.62
C ASP A 69 6.62 -3.74 18.28
N GLY A 70 6.25 -5.01 18.14
CA GLY A 70 6.42 -5.79 16.90
C GLY A 70 7.81 -6.42 16.72
N ARG A 71 8.81 -6.10 17.56
CA ARG A 71 10.18 -6.62 17.45
C ARG A 71 10.33 -8.07 17.86
N ASP A 72 9.70 -8.40 18.97
CA ASP A 72 9.79 -9.70 19.61
C ASP A 72 8.38 -10.20 20.01
N ASP A 73 8.32 -11.32 20.72
CA ASP A 73 7.08 -11.94 21.19
C ASP A 73 6.61 -11.38 22.55
N THR A 74 7.15 -10.22 22.96
CA THR A 74 6.89 -9.64 24.27
C THR A 74 5.86 -8.51 24.18
N MET A 75 4.84 -8.57 25.03
CA MET A 75 3.97 -7.42 25.33
C MET A 75 4.51 -6.74 26.60
N ARG A 76 4.66 -5.42 26.55
CA ARG A 76 5.16 -4.61 27.68
C ARG A 76 4.03 -3.77 28.26
N GLU A 77 4.07 -3.53 29.55
CA GLU A 77 3.04 -2.76 30.25
C GLU A 77 3.57 -1.38 30.71
N SER A 78 2.66 -0.42 30.78
CA SER A 78 2.92 0.94 31.27
C SER A 78 4.13 1.58 30.56
N MET A 79 4.00 1.78 29.26
CA MET A 79 5.05 2.34 28.42
C MET A 79 4.67 3.74 27.92
N SER A 80 5.68 4.53 27.60
CA SER A 80 5.54 5.78 26.83
C SER A 80 6.21 5.65 25.48
N LEU A 81 5.48 6.01 24.42
CA LEU A 81 5.99 6.13 23.06
C LEU A 81 6.14 7.62 22.75
N VAL A 82 7.35 8.03 22.36
CA VAL A 82 7.65 9.42 22.05
C VAL A 82 7.80 9.58 20.55
N ILE A 83 7.10 10.57 20.00
CA ILE A 83 7.02 10.82 18.54
C ILE A 83 7.37 12.29 18.29
N ASP A 84 8.27 12.52 17.36
CA ASP A 84 8.63 13.83 16.86
C ASP A 84 8.81 13.75 15.33
N ASP A 85 8.36 14.78 14.62
CA ASP A 85 8.39 14.87 13.15
C ASP A 85 7.92 13.58 12.44
N GLY A 86 6.79 13.02 12.93
CA GLY A 86 6.17 11.82 12.36
C GLY A 86 6.97 10.52 12.56
N ARG A 87 7.96 10.52 13.46
CA ARG A 87 8.82 9.37 13.75
C ARG A 87 8.84 9.04 15.23
N VAL A 88 8.97 7.75 15.52
CA VAL A 88 9.29 7.30 16.87
C VAL A 88 10.69 7.75 17.23
N THR A 89 10.84 8.47 18.33
CA THR A 89 12.15 8.91 18.85
C THR A 89 12.57 8.10 20.06
N ALA A 90 11.62 7.67 20.89
CA ALA A 90 11.92 6.81 22.04
C ALA A 90 10.72 5.89 22.41
N VAL A 91 11.07 4.78 23.05
CA VAL A 91 10.12 3.89 23.76
C VAL A 91 10.66 3.77 25.20
N ARG A 92 9.88 4.19 26.19
CA ARG A 92 10.29 4.29 27.58
C ARG A 92 9.35 3.50 28.49
N LYS A 93 9.91 2.91 29.55
CA LYS A 93 9.11 2.29 30.63
C LYS A 93 8.57 3.40 31.56
N GLY A 94 7.33 3.23 31.97
CA GLY A 94 6.61 4.22 32.80
C GLY A 94 5.95 5.32 31.96
N TYR A 95 5.04 6.06 32.57
CA TYR A 95 4.34 7.17 31.94
C TYR A 95 5.18 8.45 32.12
N MET A 96 5.64 9.00 31.01
CA MET A 96 6.43 10.23 30.98
C MET A 96 5.51 11.43 31.14
N GLU A 97 5.95 12.43 31.91
CA GLU A 97 5.29 13.75 31.92
C GLU A 97 5.53 14.46 30.58
N ALA A 98 4.49 15.09 30.07
CA ALA A 98 4.58 15.91 28.88
C ALA A 98 5.10 17.29 29.25
N SER A 99 6.03 17.84 28.47
CA SER A 99 6.41 19.25 28.57
C SER A 99 5.23 20.15 28.20
N ALA A 100 5.28 21.42 28.52
CA ALA A 100 4.18 22.37 28.26
C ALA A 100 3.83 22.48 26.76
N ASP A 101 4.81 22.21 25.87
CA ASP A 101 4.66 22.31 24.42
C ASP A 101 4.37 20.93 23.77
N ALA A 102 4.38 19.83 24.53
CA ALA A 102 4.13 18.49 24.01
C ALA A 102 2.65 18.14 24.02
N THR A 103 2.22 17.34 23.07
CA THR A 103 0.88 16.73 23.03
C THR A 103 0.92 15.40 23.78
N LEU A 104 0.07 15.24 24.80
CA LEU A 104 -0.12 13.98 25.50
C LEU A 104 -1.38 13.27 24.98
N ILE A 105 -1.21 11.99 24.58
CA ILE A 105 -2.29 11.10 24.19
C ILE A 105 -2.34 9.95 25.20
N ASP A 106 -3.42 9.83 25.94
CA ASP A 106 -3.58 8.79 26.96
C ASP A 106 -4.29 7.55 26.39
N LEU A 107 -3.51 6.51 26.15
CA LEU A 107 -3.96 5.16 25.76
C LEU A 107 -3.61 4.12 26.85
N SER A 108 -3.58 4.55 28.12
CA SER A 108 -3.23 3.71 29.27
C SER A 108 -4.21 2.54 29.52
N ASN A 109 -5.41 2.62 28.97
CA ASN A 109 -6.41 1.54 29.04
C ASN A 109 -6.39 0.57 27.84
N TYR A 110 -5.55 0.82 26.83
CA TYR A 110 -5.57 0.13 25.54
C TYR A 110 -4.30 -0.65 25.26
N THR A 111 -4.36 -1.53 24.25
CA THR A 111 -3.19 -2.19 23.69
C THR A 111 -2.75 -1.46 22.44
N VAL A 112 -1.55 -0.89 22.48
CA VAL A 112 -0.91 -0.13 21.40
C VAL A 112 0.03 -1.04 20.62
N MET A 113 0.03 -0.89 19.30
CA MET A 113 0.86 -1.67 18.38
C MET A 113 1.23 -0.87 17.13
N PRO A 114 2.17 -1.36 16.27
CA PRO A 114 2.45 -0.73 14.98
C PRO A 114 1.21 -0.67 14.11
N GLY A 115 1.13 0.34 13.25
CA GLY A 115 0.10 0.39 12.21
C GLY A 115 0.04 -0.91 11.42
N LEU A 116 -1.17 -1.43 11.23
CA LEU A 116 -1.40 -2.71 10.55
C LEU A 116 -1.20 -2.57 9.04
N MET A 117 -0.81 -3.68 8.42
CA MET A 117 -0.55 -3.77 6.98
C MET A 117 -1.35 -4.92 6.36
N ASP A 118 -2.07 -4.65 5.28
CA ASP A 118 -2.79 -5.66 4.50
C ASP A 118 -2.13 -5.85 3.13
N MET A 119 -1.57 -7.05 2.90
CA MET A 119 -0.79 -7.34 1.70
C MET A 119 -1.62 -7.80 0.50
N HIS A 120 -2.96 -7.76 0.63
CA HIS A 120 -3.84 -8.10 -0.48
C HIS A 120 -5.16 -7.34 -0.39
N THR A 121 -5.27 -6.23 -1.11
CA THR A 121 -6.50 -5.43 -1.18
C THR A 121 -6.87 -5.08 -2.62
N HIS A 122 -8.15 -4.71 -2.83
CA HIS A 122 -8.71 -4.19 -4.06
C HIS A 122 -9.55 -2.95 -3.77
N LEU A 123 -8.89 -1.82 -3.43
CA LEU A 123 -9.57 -0.59 -2.99
C LEU A 123 -10.45 0.06 -4.06
N TYR A 124 -10.29 -0.29 -5.34
CA TYR A 124 -11.12 0.24 -6.42
C TYR A 124 -12.54 -0.38 -6.44
N SER A 125 -12.74 -1.54 -5.82
CA SER A 125 -13.98 -2.31 -5.89
C SER A 125 -14.35 -2.95 -4.56
N GLN A 126 -15.62 -3.31 -4.42
CA GLN A 126 -16.13 -4.21 -3.39
C GLN A 126 -17.20 -5.10 -4.01
N PHE A 127 -17.11 -6.41 -3.78
CA PHE A 127 -18.00 -7.38 -4.41
C PHE A 127 -19.46 -7.22 -3.96
N HIS A 128 -20.37 -7.29 -4.90
CA HIS A 128 -21.83 -7.25 -4.70
C HIS A 128 -22.54 -7.97 -5.84
N LYS A 129 -23.85 -8.25 -5.70
CA LYS A 129 -24.63 -9.03 -6.68
C LYS A 129 -24.52 -8.54 -8.14
N LYS A 130 -24.28 -7.24 -8.36
CA LYS A 130 -24.21 -6.61 -9.69
C LYS A 130 -22.78 -6.32 -10.15
N VAL A 131 -21.73 -6.75 -9.44
CA VAL A 131 -20.34 -6.41 -9.73
C VAL A 131 -19.91 -6.76 -11.16
N TYR A 132 -20.42 -7.86 -11.71
CA TYR A 132 -20.11 -8.27 -13.09
C TYR A 132 -20.65 -7.30 -14.15
N SER A 133 -21.66 -6.50 -13.81
CA SER A 133 -22.21 -5.47 -14.70
C SER A 133 -21.62 -4.07 -14.48
N ASP A 134 -20.90 -3.83 -13.40
CA ASP A 134 -20.28 -2.52 -13.11
C ASP A 134 -19.47 -1.99 -14.29
N LYS A 135 -18.68 -2.86 -14.94
CA LYS A 135 -17.84 -2.52 -16.09
C LYS A 135 -18.61 -1.95 -17.30
N PHE A 136 -19.93 -2.09 -17.34
CA PHE A 136 -20.76 -1.54 -18.41
C PHE A 136 -21.42 -0.20 -18.04
N PHE A 137 -21.44 0.15 -16.74
CA PHE A 137 -22.16 1.31 -16.23
C PHE A 137 -21.28 2.32 -15.48
N MET A 138 -20.06 1.91 -15.07
CA MET A 138 -19.15 2.76 -14.32
C MET A 138 -17.97 3.21 -15.18
N ASN A 139 -17.65 4.49 -15.06
CA ASN A 139 -16.44 5.09 -15.63
C ASN A 139 -15.27 5.02 -14.63
N GLU A 140 -14.05 5.28 -15.08
CA GLU A 140 -12.86 5.34 -14.19
C GLU A 140 -13.05 6.32 -13.03
N ALA A 141 -13.71 7.46 -13.27
CA ALA A 141 -14.00 8.45 -12.23
C ALA A 141 -14.91 7.88 -11.12
N ASP A 142 -15.88 7.03 -11.47
CA ASP A 142 -16.79 6.41 -10.49
C ASP A 142 -16.01 5.44 -9.58
N TYR A 143 -15.10 4.66 -10.17
CA TYR A 143 -14.19 3.78 -9.41
C TYR A 143 -13.26 4.59 -8.51
N ALA A 144 -12.66 5.69 -9.02
CA ALA A 144 -11.77 6.56 -8.26
C ALA A 144 -12.48 7.20 -7.06
N LEU A 145 -13.70 7.73 -7.25
CA LEU A 145 -14.49 8.31 -6.16
C LEU A 145 -14.89 7.25 -5.11
N ARG A 146 -15.36 6.08 -5.56
CA ARG A 146 -15.73 4.98 -4.67
C ARG A 146 -14.53 4.47 -3.86
N SER A 147 -13.34 4.43 -4.45
CA SER A 147 -12.12 3.99 -3.78
C SER A 147 -11.73 4.86 -2.58
N THR A 148 -12.10 6.15 -2.57
CA THR A 148 -11.84 7.03 -1.42
C THR A 148 -12.60 6.59 -0.17
N VAL A 149 -13.81 6.07 -0.35
CA VAL A 149 -14.63 5.54 0.75
C VAL A 149 -14.01 4.27 1.33
N TYR A 150 -13.54 3.38 0.45
CA TYR A 150 -12.92 2.12 0.86
C TYR A 150 -11.57 2.34 1.53
N ALA A 151 -10.75 3.26 0.99
CA ALA A 151 -9.49 3.65 1.60
C ALA A 151 -9.68 4.19 3.02
N LYS A 152 -10.66 5.08 3.22
CA LYS A 152 -10.97 5.61 4.56
C LYS A 152 -11.42 4.51 5.52
N ARG A 153 -12.31 3.60 5.10
CA ARG A 153 -12.75 2.48 5.94
C ARG A 153 -11.59 1.59 6.36
N THR A 154 -10.69 1.27 5.43
CA THR A 154 -9.50 0.46 5.69
C THR A 154 -8.55 1.14 6.67
N LEU A 155 -8.31 2.45 6.53
CA LEU A 155 -7.49 3.23 7.48
C LEU A 155 -8.13 3.25 8.88
N MET A 156 -9.46 3.49 8.98
CA MET A 156 -10.17 3.55 10.28
C MET A 156 -10.24 2.19 10.97
N ALA A 157 -10.07 1.09 10.24
CA ALA A 157 -9.89 -0.26 10.79
C ALA A 157 -8.45 -0.56 11.25
N GLY A 158 -7.56 0.45 11.26
CA GLY A 158 -6.18 0.32 11.76
C GLY A 158 -5.14 -0.05 10.70
N PHE A 159 -5.53 -0.26 9.45
CA PHE A 159 -4.59 -0.60 8.37
C PHE A 159 -4.00 0.67 7.77
N THR A 160 -2.82 1.06 8.25
CA THR A 160 -2.12 2.29 7.83
C THR A 160 -1.36 2.11 6.53
N THR A 161 -1.09 0.88 6.12
CA THR A 161 -0.43 0.52 4.85
C THR A 161 -1.17 -0.64 4.18
N VAL A 162 -1.32 -0.58 2.86
CA VAL A 162 -1.88 -1.67 2.06
C VAL A 162 -1.07 -1.94 0.81
N ARG A 163 -1.11 -3.20 0.36
CA ARG A 163 -0.66 -3.62 -0.97
C ARG A 163 -1.89 -3.85 -1.84
N GLU A 164 -2.09 -2.96 -2.80
CA GLU A 164 -3.17 -3.01 -3.78
C GLU A 164 -2.73 -3.88 -4.97
N VAL A 165 -3.31 -5.06 -5.10
CA VAL A 165 -2.83 -6.10 -6.01
C VAL A 165 -3.76 -6.36 -7.20
N GLY A 166 -4.36 -5.31 -7.71
CA GLY A 166 -5.13 -5.37 -8.95
C GLY A 166 -6.10 -4.22 -9.09
N ASP A 167 -5.99 -3.54 -10.19
CA ASP A 167 -6.77 -2.36 -10.55
C ASP A 167 -7.25 -2.54 -11.99
N ASN A 168 -8.35 -1.91 -12.38
CA ASN A 168 -8.82 -1.92 -13.77
C ASN A 168 -8.32 -0.72 -14.59
N GLY A 169 -7.46 0.11 -14.00
CA GLY A 169 -6.90 1.31 -14.65
C GLY A 169 -5.65 1.81 -13.94
N VAL A 170 -5.66 3.10 -13.63
CA VAL A 170 -4.66 3.80 -12.81
C VAL A 170 -5.30 4.39 -11.54
N ASN A 171 -6.44 3.85 -11.12
CA ASN A 171 -7.22 4.37 -10.00
C ASN A 171 -6.40 4.32 -8.69
N SER A 172 -5.75 3.20 -8.41
CA SER A 172 -4.92 3.03 -7.22
C SER A 172 -3.69 3.93 -7.19
N VAL A 173 -3.08 4.20 -8.35
CA VAL A 173 -1.98 5.18 -8.47
C VAL A 173 -2.50 6.61 -8.21
N SER A 174 -3.68 6.94 -8.72
CA SER A 174 -4.32 8.24 -8.49
C SER A 174 -4.76 8.41 -7.04
N LEU A 175 -5.33 7.36 -6.45
CA LEU A 175 -5.73 7.29 -5.04
C LEU A 175 -4.51 7.51 -4.12
N ARG A 176 -3.40 6.80 -4.36
CA ARG A 176 -2.14 7.00 -3.64
C ARG A 176 -1.68 8.46 -3.70
N LYS A 177 -1.62 9.05 -4.90
CA LYS A 177 -1.25 10.46 -5.08
C LYS A 177 -2.15 11.42 -4.32
N ALA A 178 -3.47 11.17 -4.27
CA ALA A 178 -4.42 12.01 -3.55
C ALA A 178 -4.22 11.90 -2.03
N ILE A 179 -3.93 10.71 -1.51
CA ILE A 179 -3.61 10.47 -0.10
C ILE A 179 -2.28 11.13 0.27
N ASP A 180 -1.22 10.93 -0.52
CA ASP A 180 0.11 11.51 -0.28
C ASP A 180 0.10 13.04 -0.29
N LYS A 181 -0.79 13.65 -1.06
CA LYS A 181 -1.01 15.11 -1.08
C LYS A 181 -1.95 15.61 0.02
N GLY A 182 -2.50 14.72 0.83
CA GLY A 182 -3.45 15.08 1.89
C GLY A 182 -4.81 15.55 1.40
N TRP A 183 -5.17 15.29 0.14
CA TRP A 183 -6.49 15.67 -0.40
C TRP A 183 -7.60 14.80 0.16
N ILE A 184 -7.28 13.54 0.48
CA ILE A 184 -8.20 12.55 1.06
C ILE A 184 -7.48 11.73 2.12
N GLU A 185 -8.25 11.11 3.01
CA GLU A 185 -7.74 10.20 4.03
C GLU A 185 -7.70 8.76 3.51
N GLY A 186 -6.63 8.06 3.81
CA GLY A 186 -6.43 6.67 3.44
C GLY A 186 -5.09 6.11 3.90
N PRO A 187 -4.87 4.80 3.74
CA PRO A 187 -3.61 4.14 4.05
C PRO A 187 -2.51 4.55 3.06
N ARG A 188 -1.27 4.28 3.41
CA ARG A 188 -0.16 4.25 2.45
C ARG A 188 -0.37 3.09 1.48
N ILE A 189 -0.28 3.34 0.18
CA ILE A 189 -0.61 2.36 -0.85
C ILE A 189 0.64 1.96 -1.64
N PHE A 190 0.92 0.65 -1.68
CA PHE A 190 1.82 0.03 -2.65
C PHE A 190 0.96 -0.66 -3.69
N THR A 191 1.05 -0.25 -4.95
CA THR A 191 0.13 -0.73 -5.98
C THR A 191 0.81 -1.45 -7.13
N SER A 192 0.17 -2.50 -7.64
CA SER A 192 0.55 -3.18 -8.87
C SER A 192 -0.03 -2.52 -10.14
N GLY A 193 -0.98 -1.61 -9.99
CA GLY A 193 -1.84 -1.25 -11.11
C GLY A 193 -2.59 -2.45 -11.66
N LYS A 194 -2.76 -2.55 -12.98
CA LYS A 194 -3.42 -3.70 -13.62
C LYS A 194 -2.63 -4.99 -13.42
N SER A 195 -3.33 -6.06 -13.04
CA SER A 195 -2.76 -7.41 -12.98
C SER A 195 -2.38 -7.91 -14.37
N LEU A 196 -1.39 -8.82 -14.42
CA LEU A 196 -1.02 -9.54 -15.65
C LEU A 196 -1.74 -10.89 -15.71
N ALA A 197 -2.24 -11.23 -16.89
CA ALA A 197 -2.87 -12.51 -17.21
C ALA A 197 -2.49 -12.96 -18.62
N THR A 198 -2.68 -14.22 -18.93
CA THR A 198 -2.67 -14.71 -20.31
C THR A 198 -4.04 -14.44 -20.97
N THR A 199 -4.13 -14.53 -22.28
CA THR A 199 -5.42 -14.49 -23.00
C THR A 199 -6.36 -15.54 -22.42
N GLY A 200 -7.57 -15.09 -21.99
CA GLY A 200 -8.54 -15.94 -21.30
C GLY A 200 -8.17 -16.30 -19.86
N GLY A 201 -7.06 -15.78 -19.33
CA GLY A 201 -6.62 -15.97 -17.95
C GLY A 201 -7.51 -15.23 -16.94
N HIS A 202 -7.33 -15.51 -15.65
CA HIS A 202 -8.22 -15.01 -14.59
C HIS A 202 -8.39 -13.48 -14.59
N ALA A 203 -7.31 -12.73 -14.80
CA ALA A 203 -7.34 -11.26 -14.83
C ALA A 203 -7.43 -10.68 -16.24
N ASP A 204 -7.75 -11.46 -17.28
CA ASP A 204 -8.03 -10.91 -18.61
C ASP A 204 -9.28 -10.03 -18.54
N PRO A 205 -9.18 -8.71 -18.82
CA PRO A 205 -10.31 -7.80 -18.70
C PRO A 205 -11.44 -8.07 -19.70
N THR A 206 -11.19 -8.87 -20.73
CA THR A 206 -12.17 -9.20 -21.78
C THR A 206 -12.97 -10.46 -21.48
N ASN A 207 -12.68 -11.16 -20.39
CA ASN A 207 -13.40 -12.36 -19.99
C ASN A 207 -14.89 -12.08 -19.77
N GLY A 208 -15.74 -12.97 -20.35
CA GLY A 208 -17.19 -12.90 -20.23
C GLY A 208 -17.85 -11.83 -21.09
N LEU A 209 -17.11 -11.11 -21.95
CA LEU A 209 -17.68 -10.20 -22.93
C LEU A 209 -18.16 -10.97 -24.16
N SER A 210 -19.29 -10.52 -24.77
CA SER A 210 -19.72 -11.01 -26.08
C SER A 210 -18.71 -10.62 -27.15
N GLY A 211 -18.69 -11.32 -28.28
CA GLY A 211 -17.79 -11.05 -29.39
C GLY A 211 -17.80 -9.60 -29.85
N ASP A 212 -18.99 -8.96 -29.83
CA ASP A 212 -19.16 -7.56 -30.27
C ASP A 212 -18.47 -6.52 -29.37
N PHE A 213 -18.25 -6.86 -28.08
CA PHE A 213 -17.57 -5.99 -27.13
C PHE A 213 -16.14 -6.45 -26.82
N ARG A 214 -15.73 -7.59 -27.35
CA ARG A 214 -14.41 -8.16 -27.15
C ARG A 214 -13.41 -7.46 -28.06
N ARG A 215 -12.38 -6.87 -27.48
CA ARG A 215 -11.23 -6.35 -28.19
C ARG A 215 -10.02 -7.25 -27.99
N ASP A 216 -9.04 -7.15 -28.88
CA ASP A 216 -7.75 -7.79 -28.69
C ASP A 216 -7.01 -7.06 -27.57
N ALA A 217 -6.90 -7.71 -26.42
CA ALA A 217 -6.21 -7.14 -25.27
C ALA A 217 -4.69 -7.35 -25.38
N SER A 218 -3.95 -6.34 -24.98
CA SER A 218 -2.49 -6.24 -25.17
C SER A 218 -1.75 -6.18 -23.83
N PRO A 219 -0.41 -6.19 -23.81
CA PRO A 219 0.38 -5.95 -22.60
C PRO A 219 0.05 -4.65 -21.86
N VAL A 220 -0.44 -3.61 -22.54
CA VAL A 220 -0.94 -2.38 -21.90
C VAL A 220 -2.18 -2.66 -21.05
N ASP A 221 -3.01 -3.58 -21.50
CA ASP A 221 -4.22 -4.02 -20.78
C ASP A 221 -3.90 -5.05 -19.68
N GLY A 222 -2.69 -5.59 -19.67
CA GLY A 222 -2.24 -6.64 -18.78
C GLY A 222 -2.30 -8.05 -19.38
N VAL A 223 -2.60 -8.19 -20.69
CA VAL A 223 -2.65 -9.51 -21.34
C VAL A 223 -1.32 -9.83 -21.98
N VAL A 224 -0.76 -10.99 -21.66
CA VAL A 224 0.61 -11.41 -21.96
C VAL A 224 0.60 -12.80 -22.60
N ASN A 225 1.23 -12.91 -23.76
CA ASN A 225 1.43 -14.18 -24.45
C ASN A 225 2.88 -14.25 -24.94
N GLY A 226 3.73 -14.91 -24.16
CA GLY A 226 5.16 -15.06 -24.46
C GLY A 226 6.06 -14.00 -23.84
N ALA A 227 7.36 -14.18 -24.03
CA ALA A 227 8.41 -13.44 -23.33
C ALA A 227 8.44 -11.93 -23.63
N ASP A 228 8.19 -11.54 -24.88
CA ASP A 228 8.24 -10.13 -25.28
C ASP A 228 7.07 -9.34 -24.72
N ASP A 229 5.88 -9.93 -24.72
CA ASP A 229 4.71 -9.35 -24.07
C ASP A 229 4.91 -9.23 -22.57
N ALA A 230 5.47 -10.27 -21.92
CA ALA A 230 5.80 -10.28 -20.51
C ALA A 230 6.71 -9.10 -20.13
N ARG A 231 7.80 -8.92 -20.87
CA ARG A 231 8.75 -7.82 -20.69
C ARG A 231 8.09 -6.45 -20.91
N LYS A 232 7.29 -6.34 -21.96
CA LYS A 232 6.56 -5.12 -22.29
C LYS A 232 5.54 -4.76 -21.18
N ALA A 233 4.81 -5.74 -20.66
CA ALA A 233 3.81 -5.54 -19.63
C ALA A 233 4.43 -5.05 -18.31
N VAL A 234 5.54 -5.64 -17.85
CA VAL A 234 6.26 -5.18 -16.65
C VAL A 234 6.74 -3.75 -16.82
N ARG A 235 7.34 -3.41 -17.96
CA ARG A 235 7.79 -2.04 -18.27
C ARG A 235 6.63 -1.05 -18.33
N GLN A 236 5.47 -1.50 -18.83
CA GLN A 236 4.27 -0.68 -18.83
C GLN A 236 3.79 -0.40 -17.40
N ARG A 237 3.75 -1.41 -16.50
CA ARG A 237 3.39 -1.20 -15.09
C ARG A 237 4.34 -0.19 -14.40
N TYR A 238 5.64 -0.32 -14.62
CA TYR A 238 6.61 0.66 -14.13
C TYR A 238 6.31 2.08 -14.66
N LYS A 239 6.06 2.24 -15.96
CA LYS A 239 5.69 3.51 -16.57
C LYS A 239 4.40 4.09 -15.98
N ASP A 240 3.42 3.25 -15.67
CA ASP A 240 2.13 3.65 -15.08
C ASP A 240 2.28 4.08 -13.61
N GLY A 241 3.44 3.81 -12.98
CA GLY A 241 3.75 4.17 -11.60
C GLY A 241 3.40 3.08 -10.58
N ALA A 242 3.37 1.82 -11.00
CA ALA A 242 3.24 0.68 -10.09
C ALA A 242 4.51 0.49 -9.25
N ASP A 243 4.35 -0.03 -8.02
CA ASP A 243 5.43 -0.35 -7.08
C ASP A 243 5.84 -1.83 -7.14
N LEU A 244 4.96 -2.67 -7.66
CA LEU A 244 5.13 -4.12 -7.77
C LEU A 244 4.38 -4.66 -8.98
N ILE A 245 4.61 -5.94 -9.27
CA ILE A 245 3.86 -6.68 -10.30
C ILE A 245 2.88 -7.64 -9.63
N LYS A 246 1.65 -7.69 -10.11
CA LYS A 246 0.68 -8.75 -9.82
C LYS A 246 0.39 -9.53 -11.09
N LEU A 247 0.32 -10.85 -10.95
CA LEU A 247 -0.14 -11.73 -12.02
C LEU A 247 -1.05 -12.85 -11.51
N THR A 248 -1.76 -13.50 -12.42
CA THR A 248 -2.66 -14.63 -12.13
C THR A 248 -2.14 -15.91 -12.79
N ALA A 249 -1.40 -16.73 -12.00
CA ALA A 249 -0.79 -17.96 -12.51
C ALA A 249 -1.77 -19.12 -12.70
N THR A 250 -2.98 -19.01 -12.13
CA THR A 250 -4.06 -19.99 -12.29
C THR A 250 -5.39 -19.30 -12.56
N GLY A 251 -6.41 -20.10 -12.91
CA GLY A 251 -7.79 -19.65 -12.86
C GLY A 251 -8.18 -19.17 -11.46
N GLY A 252 -9.32 -18.50 -11.33
CA GLY A 252 -9.82 -17.94 -10.07
C GLY A 252 -11.24 -18.42 -9.75
N VAL A 253 -11.60 -18.34 -8.48
CA VAL A 253 -12.93 -18.73 -7.98
C VAL A 253 -14.03 -17.89 -8.63
N LEU A 254 -13.83 -16.57 -8.69
CA LEU A 254 -14.85 -15.62 -9.16
C LEU A 254 -14.80 -15.33 -10.67
N SER A 255 -13.87 -15.93 -11.43
CA SER A 255 -13.86 -15.77 -12.89
C SER A 255 -14.97 -16.58 -13.58
N LEU A 256 -15.46 -16.03 -14.70
CA LEU A 256 -16.48 -16.69 -15.55
C LEU A 256 -15.87 -17.83 -16.41
N ALA A 257 -14.95 -18.59 -15.83
CA ALA A 257 -14.26 -19.73 -16.44
C ALA A 257 -14.59 -21.02 -15.67
N SER A 258 -14.56 -22.17 -16.36
CA SER A 258 -14.91 -23.48 -15.77
C SER A 258 -13.93 -23.93 -14.70
N SER A 259 -12.63 -23.68 -14.86
CA SER A 259 -11.59 -24.09 -13.90
C SER A 259 -11.02 -22.90 -13.13
N GLY A 260 -10.93 -23.05 -11.79
CA GLY A 260 -10.21 -22.14 -10.90
C GLY A 260 -8.78 -22.60 -10.58
N GLN A 261 -8.30 -23.73 -11.14
CA GLN A 261 -7.04 -24.35 -10.72
C GLN A 261 -6.00 -24.50 -11.84
N ASN A 262 -6.42 -24.51 -13.11
CA ASN A 262 -5.51 -24.75 -14.22
C ASN A 262 -4.41 -23.68 -14.29
N PRO A 263 -3.16 -24.07 -14.54
CA PRO A 263 -2.06 -23.13 -14.75
C PRO A 263 -2.34 -22.30 -16.02
N GLN A 264 -1.98 -21.02 -15.97
CA GLN A 264 -2.25 -20.05 -17.04
C GLN A 264 -0.98 -19.46 -17.64
N PHE A 265 0.14 -19.53 -16.93
CA PHE A 265 1.46 -19.14 -17.42
C PHE A 265 2.37 -20.33 -17.56
N THR A 266 3.27 -20.28 -18.54
CA THR A 266 4.44 -21.14 -18.59
C THR A 266 5.50 -20.67 -17.60
N GLU A 267 6.40 -21.56 -17.17
CA GLU A 267 7.52 -21.17 -16.32
C GLU A 267 8.44 -20.14 -17.00
N ALA A 268 8.64 -20.25 -18.32
CA ALA A 268 9.45 -19.30 -19.08
C ALA A 268 8.90 -17.88 -19.05
N GLU A 269 7.58 -17.70 -19.19
CA GLU A 269 6.94 -16.40 -19.10
C GLU A 269 7.08 -15.82 -17.68
N LEU A 270 6.85 -16.63 -16.65
CA LEU A 270 7.00 -16.22 -15.24
C LEU A 270 8.44 -15.78 -14.94
N ARG A 271 9.46 -16.49 -15.43
CA ARG A 271 10.87 -16.10 -15.27
C ARG A 271 11.15 -14.74 -15.90
N VAL A 272 10.67 -14.49 -17.11
CA VAL A 272 10.85 -13.19 -17.77
C VAL A 272 10.17 -12.05 -17.00
N ILE A 273 8.97 -12.30 -16.44
CA ILE A 273 8.28 -11.32 -15.60
C ILE A 273 9.15 -11.00 -14.37
N VAL A 274 9.59 -12.02 -13.64
CA VAL A 274 10.38 -11.86 -12.41
C VAL A 274 11.72 -11.17 -12.69
N GLU A 275 12.47 -11.61 -13.71
CA GLU A 275 13.74 -11.01 -14.11
C GLU A 275 13.55 -9.52 -14.47
N THR A 276 12.53 -9.22 -15.30
CA THR A 276 12.26 -7.82 -15.68
C THR A 276 11.81 -6.98 -14.48
N ALA A 277 11.02 -7.53 -13.55
CA ALA A 277 10.60 -6.83 -12.34
C ALA A 277 11.81 -6.52 -11.42
N LYS A 278 12.76 -7.45 -11.29
CA LYS A 278 14.01 -7.25 -10.54
C LYS A 278 14.84 -6.08 -11.07
N ASP A 279 14.89 -5.86 -12.40
CA ASP A 279 15.59 -4.71 -13.01
C ASP A 279 15.03 -3.35 -12.54
N TYR A 280 13.78 -3.32 -12.12
CA TYR A 280 13.08 -2.12 -11.61
C TYR A 280 12.90 -2.14 -10.09
N ASN A 281 13.54 -3.04 -9.36
CA ASN A 281 13.39 -3.25 -7.91
C ASN A 281 11.94 -3.52 -7.48
N MET A 282 11.13 -4.12 -8.35
CA MET A 282 9.73 -4.47 -8.09
C MET A 282 9.62 -5.90 -7.60
N THR A 283 8.77 -6.13 -6.59
CA THR A 283 8.37 -7.47 -6.16
C THR A 283 7.27 -8.03 -7.05
N VAL A 284 7.10 -9.36 -7.03
CA VAL A 284 6.09 -10.06 -7.82
C VAL A 284 5.15 -10.83 -6.90
N ALA A 285 3.85 -10.47 -6.93
CA ALA A 285 2.76 -11.13 -6.21
C ALA A 285 1.94 -12.00 -7.18
N VAL A 286 1.63 -13.24 -6.81
CA VAL A 286 1.02 -14.21 -7.71
C VAL A 286 -0.25 -14.81 -7.14
N HIS A 287 -1.39 -14.50 -7.76
CA HIS A 287 -2.62 -15.24 -7.52
C HIS A 287 -2.47 -16.68 -8.00
N ALA A 288 -2.65 -17.64 -7.11
CA ALA A 288 -2.66 -19.05 -7.47
C ALA A 288 -3.51 -19.89 -6.51
N HIS A 289 -4.47 -20.64 -7.07
CA HIS A 289 -5.22 -21.66 -6.34
C HIS A 289 -4.65 -23.06 -6.62
N GLY A 290 -4.38 -23.40 -7.86
CA GLY A 290 -3.95 -24.72 -8.28
C GLY A 290 -2.46 -24.98 -8.10
N THR A 291 -2.12 -26.21 -7.73
CA THR A 291 -0.77 -26.66 -7.37
C THR A 291 0.27 -26.39 -8.46
N GLU A 292 -0.04 -26.73 -9.71
CA GLU A 292 0.94 -26.60 -10.82
C GLU A 292 1.30 -25.15 -11.11
N GLY A 293 0.31 -24.22 -11.10
CA GLY A 293 0.58 -22.80 -11.27
C GLY A 293 1.40 -22.22 -10.12
N MET A 294 1.14 -22.64 -8.87
CA MET A 294 1.94 -22.27 -7.70
C MET A 294 3.39 -22.76 -7.84
N LYS A 295 3.58 -24.03 -8.20
CA LYS A 295 4.90 -24.63 -8.37
C LYS A 295 5.74 -23.86 -9.40
N ARG A 296 5.18 -23.57 -10.58
CA ARG A 296 5.86 -22.77 -11.63
C ARG A 296 6.23 -21.39 -11.12
N ALA A 297 5.31 -20.73 -10.39
CA ALA A 297 5.56 -19.40 -9.84
C ALA A 297 6.68 -19.40 -8.81
N VAL A 298 6.70 -20.35 -7.87
CA VAL A 298 7.76 -20.49 -6.86
C VAL A 298 9.12 -20.82 -7.51
N LEU A 299 9.14 -21.70 -8.52
CA LEU A 299 10.35 -22.01 -9.29
C LEU A 299 10.88 -20.80 -10.08
N ALA A 300 10.01 -19.87 -10.47
CA ALA A 300 10.39 -18.60 -11.09
C ALA A 300 10.81 -17.53 -10.06
N GLU A 301 10.85 -17.87 -8.75
CA GLU A 301 11.32 -17.01 -7.66
C GLU A 301 10.47 -15.76 -7.41
N VAL A 302 9.14 -15.91 -7.41
CA VAL A 302 8.20 -14.85 -7.03
C VAL A 302 8.29 -14.54 -5.53
N ASP A 303 7.96 -13.31 -5.12
CA ASP A 303 8.05 -12.87 -3.72
C ASP A 303 6.89 -13.41 -2.88
N SER A 304 5.67 -13.52 -3.44
CA SER A 304 4.52 -14.07 -2.72
C SER A 304 3.55 -14.86 -3.59
N ILE A 305 2.92 -15.87 -2.96
CA ILE A 305 1.74 -16.57 -3.47
C ILE A 305 0.54 -16.05 -2.68
N GLU A 306 -0.47 -15.61 -3.40
CA GLU A 306 -1.76 -15.16 -2.89
C GLU A 306 -2.75 -16.34 -2.88
N HIS A 307 -3.53 -16.49 -1.81
CA HIS A 307 -4.50 -17.56 -1.58
C HIS A 307 -3.88 -18.94 -1.31
N GLY A 308 -3.11 -19.51 -2.23
CA GLY A 308 -2.42 -20.78 -2.04
C GLY A 308 -3.33 -21.99 -1.82
N THR A 309 -4.59 -21.97 -2.25
CA THR A 309 -5.68 -22.82 -1.77
C THR A 309 -5.42 -24.33 -1.84
N PHE A 310 -4.92 -24.83 -2.99
CA PHE A 310 -4.64 -26.26 -3.18
C PHE A 310 -3.13 -26.57 -3.11
N MET A 311 -2.44 -25.90 -2.18
CA MET A 311 -1.01 -26.07 -1.96
C MET A 311 -0.71 -27.47 -1.41
N THR A 312 0.25 -28.14 -2.01
CA THR A 312 0.79 -29.44 -1.58
C THR A 312 2.00 -29.25 -0.68
N ASP A 313 2.41 -30.33 0.02
CA ASP A 313 3.61 -30.32 0.86
C ASP A 313 4.86 -30.02 0.03
N GLU A 314 4.95 -30.52 -1.22
CA GLU A 314 6.02 -30.18 -2.17
C GLU A 314 6.14 -28.68 -2.40
N VAL A 315 5.02 -27.99 -2.65
CA VAL A 315 5.00 -26.55 -2.86
C VAL A 315 5.36 -25.79 -1.58
N MET A 316 4.92 -26.27 -0.42
CA MET A 316 5.31 -25.69 0.88
C MET A 316 6.82 -25.75 1.11
N GLU A 317 7.45 -26.88 0.82
CA GLU A 317 8.91 -27.02 0.91
C GLU A 317 9.64 -26.09 -0.06
N LEU A 318 9.20 -26.02 -1.32
CA LEU A 318 9.75 -25.09 -2.31
C LEU A 318 9.63 -23.63 -1.87
N MET A 319 8.49 -23.23 -1.29
CA MET A 319 8.30 -21.88 -0.76
C MET A 319 9.28 -21.56 0.38
N LYS A 320 9.52 -22.51 1.26
CA LYS A 320 10.51 -22.37 2.35
C LYS A 320 11.93 -22.21 1.80
N GLU A 321 12.31 -23.04 0.85
CA GLU A 321 13.63 -23.00 0.19
C GLU A 321 13.87 -21.68 -0.54
N ARG A 322 12.87 -21.17 -1.24
CA ARG A 322 12.95 -19.93 -2.03
C ARG A 322 12.66 -18.68 -1.20
N GLY A 323 12.14 -18.83 0.01
CA GLY A 323 11.75 -17.72 0.88
C GLY A 323 10.48 -17.00 0.44
N THR A 324 9.68 -17.61 -0.44
CA THR A 324 8.40 -17.08 -0.93
C THR A 324 7.37 -17.01 0.19
N TYR A 325 6.67 -15.87 0.32
CA TYR A 325 5.62 -15.69 1.30
C TYR A 325 4.29 -16.28 0.84
N LEU A 326 3.49 -16.77 1.78
CA LEU A 326 2.05 -16.98 1.58
C LEU A 326 1.29 -15.78 2.13
N VAL A 327 0.38 -15.22 1.33
CA VAL A 327 -0.64 -14.25 1.73
C VAL A 327 -2.00 -14.95 1.64
N PRO A 328 -2.56 -15.44 2.76
CA PRO A 328 -3.54 -16.53 2.72
C PRO A 328 -4.96 -16.11 2.34
N THR A 329 -5.39 -14.89 2.66
CA THR A 329 -6.72 -14.35 2.33
C THR A 329 -7.88 -15.28 2.69
N ILE A 330 -7.81 -15.88 3.88
CA ILE A 330 -8.78 -16.89 4.34
C ILE A 330 -10.17 -16.27 4.43
N SER A 331 -10.24 -15.01 4.87
CA SER A 331 -11.49 -14.25 5.03
C SER A 331 -12.28 -14.14 3.72
N ALA A 332 -11.60 -13.87 2.59
CA ALA A 332 -12.24 -13.86 1.28
C ALA A 332 -12.81 -15.24 0.91
N GLY A 333 -12.00 -16.30 1.10
CA GLY A 333 -12.43 -17.67 0.86
C GLY A 333 -13.67 -18.06 1.69
N VAL A 334 -13.71 -17.68 2.95
CA VAL A 334 -14.86 -17.90 3.84
C VAL A 334 -16.06 -17.06 3.39
N TRP A 335 -15.85 -15.77 3.10
CA TRP A 335 -16.91 -14.86 2.69
C TRP A 335 -17.60 -15.33 1.39
N VAL A 336 -16.85 -15.73 0.37
CA VAL A 336 -17.46 -16.22 -0.89
C VAL A 336 -18.21 -17.53 -0.67
N ALA A 337 -17.73 -18.40 0.22
CA ALA A 337 -18.45 -19.64 0.55
C ALA A 337 -19.76 -19.37 1.32
N GLU A 338 -19.80 -18.35 2.16
CA GLU A 338 -21.01 -17.87 2.82
C GLU A 338 -22.00 -17.31 1.80
N LYS A 339 -21.52 -16.42 0.90
CA LYS A 339 -22.34 -15.80 -0.15
C LYS A 339 -22.85 -16.79 -1.21
N ALA A 340 -22.16 -17.88 -1.45
CA ALA A 340 -22.62 -18.94 -2.36
C ALA A 340 -23.89 -19.65 -1.89
N LYS A 341 -24.26 -19.51 -0.60
CA LYS A 341 -25.53 -20.02 -0.04
C LYS A 341 -26.72 -19.12 -0.36
N GLU A 342 -26.49 -17.86 -0.69
CA GLU A 342 -27.53 -16.92 -1.08
C GLU A 342 -27.95 -17.20 -2.53
N ALA A 343 -29.26 -17.27 -2.79
CA ALA A 343 -29.76 -17.44 -4.14
C ALA A 343 -29.34 -16.25 -5.01
N ASP A 344 -28.93 -16.54 -6.25
CA ASP A 344 -28.59 -15.55 -7.28
C ASP A 344 -27.50 -14.53 -6.90
N TYR A 345 -26.70 -14.84 -5.87
CA TYR A 345 -25.57 -13.98 -5.51
C TYR A 345 -24.42 -14.10 -6.53
N PHE A 346 -24.12 -15.31 -6.96
CA PHE A 346 -23.12 -15.61 -7.99
C PHE A 346 -23.75 -16.25 -9.22
N PRO A 347 -23.15 -16.01 -10.41
CA PRO A 347 -23.48 -16.78 -11.62
C PRO A 347 -23.35 -18.30 -11.39
N GLU A 348 -24.11 -19.11 -12.10
CA GLU A 348 -24.14 -20.59 -11.97
C GLU A 348 -22.74 -21.21 -12.08
N ILE A 349 -21.90 -20.73 -13.01
CA ILE A 349 -20.53 -21.22 -13.20
C ILE A 349 -19.59 -20.90 -12.03
N VAL A 350 -19.87 -19.85 -11.25
CA VAL A 350 -19.06 -19.39 -10.11
C VAL A 350 -19.47 -20.09 -8.81
N ARG A 351 -20.78 -20.29 -8.60
CA ARG A 351 -21.34 -20.79 -7.33
C ARG A 351 -20.69 -22.07 -6.80
N PRO A 352 -20.47 -23.14 -7.58
CA PRO A 352 -19.83 -24.37 -7.07
C PRO A 352 -18.40 -24.14 -6.59
N LYS A 353 -17.62 -23.32 -7.32
CA LYS A 353 -16.25 -22.96 -6.94
C LYS A 353 -16.25 -22.18 -5.62
N ALA A 354 -17.10 -21.16 -5.51
CA ALA A 354 -17.25 -20.34 -4.33
C ALA A 354 -17.66 -21.16 -3.10
N ALA A 355 -18.62 -22.06 -3.23
CA ALA A 355 -19.12 -22.89 -2.13
C ALA A 355 -18.05 -23.81 -1.52
N SER A 356 -17.07 -24.26 -2.32
CA SER A 356 -16.08 -25.24 -1.89
C SER A 356 -14.81 -24.63 -1.29
N ILE A 357 -14.52 -23.33 -1.54
CA ILE A 357 -13.18 -22.75 -1.30
C ILE A 357 -12.84 -22.52 0.18
N GLY A 358 -13.80 -22.04 0.98
CA GLY A 358 -13.55 -21.60 2.36
C GLY A 358 -12.93 -22.67 3.27
N PRO A 359 -13.53 -23.89 3.36
CA PRO A 359 -12.96 -24.97 4.17
C PRO A 359 -11.58 -25.43 3.69
N VAL A 360 -11.30 -25.36 2.38
CA VAL A 360 -10.00 -25.74 1.82
C VAL A 360 -8.95 -24.70 2.18
N ALA A 361 -9.23 -23.42 2.01
CA ALA A 361 -8.32 -22.33 2.36
C ALA A 361 -7.88 -22.41 3.83
N ARG A 362 -8.83 -22.61 4.75
CA ARG A 362 -8.52 -22.80 6.18
C ARG A 362 -7.56 -23.97 6.45
N ARG A 363 -7.85 -25.14 5.87
CA ARG A 363 -6.99 -26.33 6.06
C ARG A 363 -5.60 -26.14 5.48
N THR A 364 -5.51 -25.52 4.31
CA THR A 364 -4.22 -25.28 3.65
C THR A 364 -3.40 -24.27 4.42
N PHE A 365 -4.00 -23.19 4.92
CA PHE A 365 -3.32 -22.24 5.79
C PHE A 365 -2.72 -22.92 7.02
N ALA A 366 -3.53 -23.72 7.76
CA ALA A 366 -3.07 -24.43 8.95
C ALA A 366 -1.86 -25.34 8.65
N ARG A 367 -1.89 -26.07 7.52
CA ARG A 367 -0.77 -26.91 7.06
C ARG A 367 0.46 -26.08 6.70
N ALA A 368 0.28 -25.00 5.93
CA ALA A 368 1.38 -24.15 5.50
C ALA A 368 2.07 -23.48 6.70
N TYR A 369 1.29 -22.99 7.66
CA TYR A 369 1.83 -22.43 8.91
C TYR A 369 2.61 -23.49 9.71
N ALA A 370 2.02 -24.67 9.92
CA ALA A 370 2.66 -25.78 10.64
C ALA A 370 3.96 -26.26 9.95
N ALA A 371 4.00 -26.21 8.61
CA ALA A 371 5.18 -26.53 7.81
C ALA A 371 6.28 -25.45 7.89
N GLY A 372 6.00 -24.26 8.44
CA GLY A 372 6.96 -23.15 8.56
C GLY A 372 7.08 -22.28 7.32
N VAL A 373 6.08 -22.24 6.45
CA VAL A 373 6.01 -21.28 5.35
C VAL A 373 5.93 -19.86 5.91
N LYS A 374 6.65 -18.90 5.33
CA LYS A 374 6.56 -17.49 5.72
C LYS A 374 5.16 -16.95 5.41
N ILE A 375 4.52 -16.33 6.40
CA ILE A 375 3.18 -15.77 6.26
C ILE A 375 3.25 -14.24 6.35
N ALA A 376 2.60 -13.54 5.42
CA ALA A 376 2.25 -12.13 5.56
C ALA A 376 0.73 -12.00 5.52
N PHE A 377 0.20 -11.09 6.33
CA PHE A 377 -1.23 -10.85 6.45
C PHE A 377 -1.81 -10.27 5.15
N GLY A 378 -2.96 -10.74 4.72
CA GLY A 378 -3.72 -10.18 3.62
C GLY A 378 -5.11 -10.77 3.55
N THR A 379 -6.09 -9.93 3.17
CA THR A 379 -7.52 -10.24 3.30
C THR A 379 -8.26 -10.46 1.99
N ASP A 380 -7.73 -9.93 0.88
CA ASP A 380 -8.46 -9.78 -0.38
C ASP A 380 -9.74 -8.91 -0.19
N SER A 381 -9.62 -7.85 0.66
CA SER A 381 -10.68 -6.85 0.80
C SER A 381 -10.96 -6.19 -0.55
N GLY A 382 -12.24 -6.14 -0.91
CA GLY A 382 -12.73 -5.91 -2.26
C GLY A 382 -13.51 -7.12 -2.75
N VAL A 383 -13.07 -8.34 -2.45
CA VAL A 383 -13.91 -9.54 -2.46
C VAL A 383 -14.80 -9.54 -1.22
N SER A 384 -14.23 -9.37 -0.03
CA SER A 384 -14.98 -9.09 1.20
C SER A 384 -15.16 -7.58 1.43
N VAL A 385 -15.81 -7.22 2.54
CA VAL A 385 -16.15 -5.82 2.87
C VAL A 385 -14.91 -5.08 3.38
N HIS A 386 -14.63 -3.89 2.83
CA HIS A 386 -13.58 -3.01 3.34
C HIS A 386 -13.89 -2.51 4.76
N GLY A 387 -12.90 -2.58 5.63
CA GLY A 387 -13.03 -2.24 7.05
C GLY A 387 -13.27 -3.47 7.95
N GLU A 388 -13.57 -4.65 7.39
CA GLU A 388 -13.70 -5.92 8.10
C GLU A 388 -12.41 -6.76 8.07
N ASN A 389 -11.27 -6.13 7.76
CA ASN A 389 -9.97 -6.80 7.59
C ASN A 389 -9.55 -7.61 8.84
N ALA A 390 -9.97 -7.19 10.04
CA ALA A 390 -9.63 -7.86 11.30
C ALA A 390 -10.13 -9.32 11.37
N ARG A 391 -11.14 -9.71 10.57
CA ARG A 391 -11.63 -11.09 10.48
C ARG A 391 -10.52 -12.08 10.09
N GLU A 392 -9.52 -11.65 9.33
CA GLU A 392 -8.40 -12.51 8.95
C GLU A 392 -7.58 -12.95 10.16
N PHE A 393 -7.39 -12.09 11.17
CA PHE A 393 -6.71 -12.46 12.41
C PHE A 393 -7.39 -13.63 13.12
N GLU A 394 -8.71 -13.59 13.25
CA GLU A 394 -9.48 -14.68 13.86
C GLU A 394 -9.28 -16.01 13.11
N LEU A 395 -9.31 -15.95 11.79
CA LEU A 395 -9.16 -17.13 10.93
C LEU A 395 -7.74 -17.69 10.96
N MET A 396 -6.72 -16.82 11.04
CA MET A 396 -5.32 -17.22 11.20
C MET A 396 -5.11 -17.90 12.56
N VAL A 397 -5.65 -17.34 13.64
CA VAL A 397 -5.55 -17.92 14.99
C VAL A 397 -6.32 -19.24 15.08
N ALA A 398 -7.52 -19.31 14.51
CA ALA A 398 -8.29 -20.55 14.40
C ALA A 398 -7.56 -21.63 13.57
N GLY A 399 -6.66 -21.23 12.67
CA GLY A 399 -5.78 -22.11 11.90
C GLY A 399 -4.51 -22.55 12.65
N GLY A 400 -4.36 -22.18 13.94
CA GLY A 400 -3.25 -22.61 14.82
C GLY A 400 -2.09 -21.60 14.92
N MET A 401 -2.20 -20.41 14.33
CA MET A 401 -1.18 -19.36 14.49
C MET A 401 -1.38 -18.66 15.85
N PRO A 402 -0.34 -18.51 16.70
CA PRO A 402 -0.46 -17.72 17.92
C PRO A 402 -0.86 -16.27 17.63
N PRO A 403 -1.67 -15.62 18.48
CA PRO A 403 -2.10 -14.24 18.29
C PRO A 403 -0.96 -13.25 18.01
N MET A 404 0.14 -13.34 18.75
CA MET A 404 1.33 -12.51 18.52
C MET A 404 1.89 -12.69 17.09
N LYS A 405 1.93 -13.93 16.58
CA LYS A 405 2.42 -14.22 15.22
C LYS A 405 1.47 -13.70 14.15
N ALA A 406 0.17 -13.71 14.40
CA ALA A 406 -0.82 -13.10 13.51
C ALA A 406 -0.64 -11.56 13.46
N ILE A 407 -0.41 -10.89 14.59
CA ILE A 407 -0.09 -9.46 14.64
C ILE A 407 1.23 -9.18 13.91
N GLN A 408 2.27 -10.00 14.14
CA GLN A 408 3.54 -9.86 13.43
C GLN A 408 3.40 -10.09 11.91
N ALA A 409 2.49 -10.95 11.47
CA ALA A 409 2.18 -11.13 10.05
C ALA A 409 1.63 -9.86 9.41
N ALA A 410 0.83 -9.08 10.15
CA ALA A 410 0.25 -7.80 9.71
C ALA A 410 1.15 -6.57 10.01
N THR A 411 2.35 -6.76 10.52
CA THR A 411 3.28 -5.69 10.87
C THR A 411 4.66 -5.98 10.30
N LEU A 412 5.56 -6.62 11.05
CA LEU A 412 6.93 -6.87 10.65
C LEU A 412 7.06 -7.76 9.39
N GLN A 413 6.26 -8.84 9.28
CA GLN A 413 6.36 -9.73 8.10
C GLN A 413 5.82 -9.06 6.83
N ALA A 414 4.73 -8.30 6.95
CA ALA A 414 4.23 -7.49 5.85
C ALA A 414 5.25 -6.43 5.41
N ALA A 415 5.91 -5.75 6.36
CA ALA A 415 6.97 -4.80 6.06
C ALA A 415 8.16 -5.46 5.33
N ARG A 416 8.57 -6.67 5.75
CA ARG A 416 9.61 -7.45 5.08
C ARG A 416 9.23 -7.86 3.67
N LEU A 417 7.98 -8.28 3.45
CA LEU A 417 7.49 -8.60 2.10
C LEU A 417 7.53 -7.38 1.17
N LEU A 418 7.24 -6.19 1.71
CA LEU A 418 7.36 -4.92 0.97
C LEU A 418 8.79 -4.38 0.89
N LYS A 419 9.76 -4.98 1.62
CA LYS A 419 11.17 -4.52 1.72
C LYS A 419 11.27 -3.10 2.31
N ILE A 420 10.46 -2.81 3.35
CA ILE A 420 10.39 -1.51 4.06
C ILE A 420 10.53 -1.67 5.58
N GLU A 421 11.01 -2.81 6.06
CA GLU A 421 11.17 -3.09 7.50
C GLU A 421 12.18 -2.17 8.20
N ASP A 422 12.99 -1.46 7.46
CA ASP A 422 13.86 -0.39 7.96
C ASP A 422 13.07 0.84 8.42
N ARG A 423 11.86 1.06 7.88
CA ARG A 423 11.04 2.25 8.12
C ARG A 423 9.74 1.98 8.87
N LEU A 424 9.16 0.78 8.75
CA LEU A 424 7.82 0.42 9.22
C LEU A 424 7.80 -0.99 9.84
N GLY A 425 6.68 -1.40 10.39
CA GLY A 425 6.41 -2.74 10.90
C GLY A 425 6.77 -2.98 12.36
N THR A 426 7.49 -2.03 12.99
CA THR A 426 7.77 -2.05 14.43
C THR A 426 7.77 -0.63 14.98
N LEU A 427 7.56 -0.48 16.32
CA LEU A 427 7.66 0.80 17.03
C LEU A 427 9.06 0.92 17.64
N GLU A 428 10.02 1.39 16.84
CA GLU A 428 11.41 1.58 17.24
C GLU A 428 11.89 2.98 16.88
N PRO A 429 12.88 3.52 17.61
CA PRO A 429 13.46 4.82 17.26
C PRO A 429 13.90 4.90 15.80
N LYS A 430 13.59 6.03 15.14
CA LYS A 430 13.81 6.39 13.73
C LYS A 430 12.76 5.86 12.76
N LYS A 431 11.90 4.90 13.14
CA LYS A 431 10.81 4.42 12.28
C LYS A 431 9.66 5.40 12.22
N ILE A 432 8.90 5.34 11.16
CA ILE A 432 7.70 6.15 10.94
C ILE A 432 6.68 5.81 12.01
N ALA A 433 6.04 6.82 12.59
CA ALA A 433 5.05 6.68 13.63
C ALA A 433 3.69 6.33 13.04
N ASP A 434 3.53 5.08 12.63
CA ASP A 434 2.26 4.44 12.33
C ASP A 434 1.86 3.64 13.58
N VAL A 435 0.81 4.08 14.28
CA VAL A 435 0.41 3.54 15.60
C VAL A 435 -1.08 3.23 15.60
N VAL A 436 -1.44 2.08 16.12
CA VAL A 436 -2.83 1.65 16.30
C VAL A 436 -3.04 1.22 17.74
N ALA A 437 -4.22 1.51 18.31
CA ALA A 437 -4.64 0.96 19.59
C ALA A 437 -6.01 0.29 19.50
N VAL A 438 -6.14 -0.82 20.25
CA VAL A 438 -7.39 -1.60 20.35
C VAL A 438 -7.84 -1.73 21.80
N LYS A 439 -9.16 -1.92 21.99
CA LYS A 439 -9.73 -2.27 23.31
C LYS A 439 -9.32 -3.70 23.67
N GLY A 440 -9.02 -3.94 24.96
CA GLY A 440 -8.68 -5.26 25.47
C GLY A 440 -7.26 -5.71 25.13
N ASN A 441 -7.01 -7.01 25.26
CA ASN A 441 -5.73 -7.64 24.99
C ASN A 441 -5.89 -8.63 23.83
N PRO A 442 -5.34 -8.34 22.64
CA PRO A 442 -5.46 -9.24 21.48
C PRO A 442 -4.67 -10.54 21.62
N LEU A 443 -3.79 -10.67 22.63
CA LEU A 443 -3.10 -11.92 22.91
C LEU A 443 -3.97 -12.89 23.70
N ASP A 444 -4.95 -12.39 24.49
CA ASP A 444 -5.93 -13.19 25.22
C ASP A 444 -7.14 -13.51 24.32
N ASP A 445 -7.60 -12.52 23.56
CA ASP A 445 -8.70 -12.66 22.60
C ASP A 445 -8.42 -11.83 21.34
N ILE A 446 -8.08 -12.52 20.27
CA ILE A 446 -7.73 -11.88 18.99
C ILE A 446 -8.88 -11.06 18.40
N ARG A 447 -10.13 -11.28 18.81
CA ARG A 447 -11.29 -10.48 18.40
C ARG A 447 -11.17 -9.02 18.80
N ALA A 448 -10.33 -8.69 19.81
CA ALA A 448 -9.99 -7.31 20.17
C ALA A 448 -9.47 -6.49 18.96
N MET A 449 -8.94 -7.15 17.92
CA MET A 449 -8.49 -6.48 16.68
C MET A 449 -9.62 -5.81 15.90
N HIS A 450 -10.89 -6.11 16.16
CA HIS A 450 -12.04 -5.39 15.60
C HIS A 450 -12.29 -4.05 16.29
N ASP A 451 -11.85 -3.89 17.54
CA ASP A 451 -12.16 -2.75 18.39
C ASP A 451 -11.04 -1.70 18.36
N VAL A 452 -10.68 -1.26 17.14
CA VAL A 452 -9.69 -0.19 16.94
C VAL A 452 -10.26 1.13 17.44
N VAL A 453 -9.59 1.75 18.41
CA VAL A 453 -9.98 3.04 19.01
C VAL A 453 -9.05 4.19 18.60
N PHE A 454 -7.83 3.89 18.18
CA PHE A 454 -6.85 4.90 17.80
C PHE A 454 -6.12 4.49 16.54
N VAL A 455 -5.94 5.45 15.63
CA VAL A 455 -5.16 5.29 14.40
C VAL A 455 -4.32 6.53 14.16
N MET A 456 -3.02 6.36 14.11
CA MET A 456 -2.04 7.35 13.71
C MET A 456 -1.24 6.83 12.49
N LYS A 457 -1.06 7.67 11.48
CA LYS A 457 -0.21 7.40 10.33
C LYS A 457 0.75 8.58 10.14
N GLU A 458 2.04 8.29 10.08
CA GLU A 458 3.09 9.31 9.90
C GLU A 458 3.04 10.42 10.97
N GLY A 459 2.69 10.05 12.23
CA GLY A 459 2.53 10.98 13.35
C GLY A 459 1.22 11.78 13.35
N LYS A 460 0.40 11.68 12.30
CA LYS A 460 -0.92 12.32 12.24
C LYS A 460 -2.01 11.39 12.74
N VAL A 461 -2.83 11.88 13.67
CA VAL A 461 -4.01 11.16 14.19
C VAL A 461 -5.16 11.23 13.19
N PHE A 462 -5.76 10.08 12.89
CA PHE A 462 -6.93 9.92 12.01
C PHE A 462 -8.17 9.42 12.77
N LYS A 463 -7.94 8.69 13.86
CA LYS A 463 -9.00 8.17 14.73
C LYS A 463 -8.56 8.27 16.19
N HIS A 464 -9.44 8.74 17.07
CA HIS A 464 -9.26 8.73 18.51
C HIS A 464 -10.63 8.68 19.15
N ASP A 465 -11.11 7.47 19.41
CA ASP A 465 -12.38 7.22 20.10
C ASP A 465 -12.11 7.16 21.62
N GLU A 466 -12.89 7.89 22.42
CA GLU A 466 -12.81 7.93 23.89
C GLU A 466 -13.40 6.68 24.55
#